data_f09f81884b50aa275d7b8b158fa6b07b
#
_entry.id   f09f81884b50aa275d7b8b158fa6b07b
#
_cell.length_a   1.000
_cell.length_b   1.000
_cell.length_c   1.000
_cell.angle_alpha   90.00
_cell.angle_beta   90.00
_cell.angle_gamma   90.00
#
_symmetry.space_group_name_H-M   'P 1'
#
loop_
_entity.id
_entity.type
_entity.pdbx_description
1 polymer ?
#
loop_
_entity_poly.entity_id
_entity_poly.type
_entity_poly.pdbx_seq_one_letter_code
_entity_poly.pdbx_strand_id
1 'polypeptide(L)'
;MFYPEYIRYQEAGGLFLMTNDYLQGYLLAPTGWNSLITNFLSQFYHPLSLGLFVETGLLLITAVILLLYLRQWKAALHGWIITVPIIMFCIYQYAWNLSALLQYNLFLLTLVFYLFIQNKVIRYTSALIAIPFLYLLLPENCLLLLYLYGIVFERIFFKQKGFPMLPVINLVLVAVWPLLWQNFVFYTPVNQLYTFINPEYGMRYIYVYYALFLIPLCSAFLSGRKENRYISIAFPLLLIAFSCYSIYSSPNREREKRLAVQRYAEEQQWDRVLQTIHTCLLYTSDAADDK
;
A
#
# COMPACT_ATOMS: atom_id res chain seq x y z
N MET A 1 18.61 -2.99 9.16
CA MET A 1 17.18 -3.36 9.21
C MET A 1 16.58 -2.70 10.44
N PHE A 2 15.46 -1.98 10.27
CA PHE A 2 14.94 -1.15 11.36
C PHE A 2 14.01 -1.90 12.31
N TYR A 3 13.26 -2.90 11.82
CA TYR A 3 12.19 -3.56 12.59
C TYR A 3 12.13 -5.09 12.37
N PRO A 4 13.12 -5.86 12.86
CA PRO A 4 13.17 -7.32 12.64
C PRO A 4 12.06 -8.09 13.37
N GLU A 5 11.66 -7.64 14.56
CA GLU A 5 10.63 -8.32 15.35
C GLU A 5 9.24 -8.13 14.75
N TYR A 6 8.99 -6.98 14.14
CA TYR A 6 7.74 -6.72 13.45
C TYR A 6 7.54 -7.65 12.23
N ILE A 7 8.59 -7.90 11.48
CA ILE A 7 8.52 -8.83 10.35
C ILE A 7 8.15 -10.25 10.82
N ARG A 8 8.77 -10.70 11.91
CA ARG A 8 8.42 -12.00 12.52
C ARG A 8 7.00 -12.03 13.06
N TYR A 9 6.54 -10.92 13.65
CA TYR A 9 5.16 -10.80 14.11
C TYR A 9 4.15 -10.88 12.96
N GLN A 10 4.45 -10.28 11.82
CA GLN A 10 3.60 -10.39 10.63
C GLN A 10 3.50 -11.83 10.10
N GLU A 11 4.57 -12.61 10.18
CA GLU A 11 4.55 -14.03 9.85
C GLU A 11 3.60 -14.81 10.75
N ALA A 12 3.69 -14.60 12.07
CA ALA A 12 2.84 -15.28 13.04
C ALA A 12 1.33 -14.98 12.85
N GLY A 13 1.01 -13.76 12.36
CA GLY A 13 -0.36 -13.34 12.07
C GLY A 13 -0.93 -13.82 10.73
N GLY A 14 -0.10 -14.30 9.81
CA GLY A 14 -0.46 -14.62 8.42
C GLY A 14 -0.34 -16.10 8.09
N LEU A 15 -1.12 -16.97 8.74
CA LEU A 15 -1.10 -18.41 8.42
C LEU A 15 -1.73 -18.65 7.04
N PHE A 16 -0.98 -19.25 6.12
CA PHE A 16 -1.49 -19.68 4.82
C PHE A 16 -1.67 -21.22 4.81
N LEU A 17 -2.87 -21.66 4.50
CA LEU A 17 -3.22 -23.06 4.40
C LEU A 17 -3.73 -23.39 3.00
N MET A 18 -3.30 -24.52 2.43
CA MET A 18 -3.81 -25.03 1.16
C MET A 18 -5.03 -25.96 1.34
N THR A 19 -5.91 -25.63 2.28
CA THR A 19 -7.17 -26.36 2.46
C THR A 19 -8.29 -25.69 1.67
N ASN A 20 -9.24 -26.49 1.15
CA ASN A 20 -10.35 -25.96 0.38
C ASN A 20 -11.18 -24.96 1.18
N ASP A 21 -11.43 -25.23 2.46
CA ASP A 21 -12.22 -24.36 3.34
C ASP A 21 -11.54 -23.00 3.55
N TYR A 22 -10.21 -23.02 3.74
CA TYR A 22 -9.43 -21.80 3.87
C TYR A 22 -9.47 -20.95 2.57
N LEU A 23 -9.22 -21.59 1.43
CA LEU A 23 -9.21 -20.91 0.13
C LEU A 23 -10.60 -20.36 -0.23
N GLN A 24 -11.67 -21.12 0.01
CA GLN A 24 -13.04 -20.66 -0.24
C GLN A 24 -13.40 -19.41 0.56
N GLY A 25 -12.92 -19.29 1.79
CA GLY A 25 -13.13 -18.12 2.62
C GLY A 25 -12.57 -16.82 2.04
N TYR A 26 -11.53 -16.91 1.20
CA TYR A 26 -10.89 -15.73 0.59
C TYR A 26 -11.27 -15.53 -0.89
N LEU A 27 -11.54 -16.59 -1.65
CA LEU A 27 -11.66 -16.53 -3.12
C LEU A 27 -12.71 -15.54 -3.60
N LEU A 28 -13.82 -15.40 -2.88
CA LEU A 28 -14.93 -14.55 -3.24
C LEU A 28 -15.06 -13.32 -2.32
N ALA A 29 -14.27 -13.24 -1.25
CA ALA A 29 -14.29 -12.12 -0.32
C ALA A 29 -13.72 -10.84 -0.97
N PRO A 30 -14.27 -9.66 -0.64
CA PRO A 30 -13.66 -8.39 -1.03
C PRO A 30 -12.19 -8.34 -0.58
N THR A 31 -11.27 -7.94 -1.46
CA THR A 31 -9.82 -7.96 -1.20
C THR A 31 -9.23 -9.33 -0.83
N GLY A 32 -10.00 -10.41 -0.94
CA GLY A 32 -9.60 -11.74 -0.48
C GLY A 32 -8.36 -12.28 -1.22
N TRP A 33 -8.25 -12.03 -2.52
CA TRP A 33 -7.06 -12.44 -3.28
C TRP A 33 -5.80 -11.69 -2.85
N ASN A 34 -5.93 -10.41 -2.52
CA ASN A 34 -4.80 -9.67 -1.96
C ASN A 34 -4.37 -10.25 -0.60
N SER A 35 -5.34 -10.62 0.25
CA SER A 35 -5.07 -11.26 1.54
C SER A 35 -4.42 -12.64 1.35
N LEU A 36 -4.87 -13.45 0.40
CA LEU A 36 -4.23 -14.74 0.06
C LEU A 36 -2.78 -14.56 -0.38
N ILE A 37 -2.51 -13.62 -1.28
CA ILE A 37 -1.15 -13.32 -1.75
C ILE A 37 -0.28 -12.83 -0.59
N THR A 38 -0.83 -11.96 0.26
CA THR A 38 -0.12 -11.44 1.44
C THR A 38 0.24 -12.57 2.39
N ASN A 39 -0.73 -13.43 2.75
CA ASN A 39 -0.51 -14.56 3.66
C ASN A 39 0.47 -15.57 3.07
N PHE A 40 0.45 -15.80 1.77
CA PHE A 40 1.44 -16.64 1.09
C PHE A 40 2.84 -16.02 1.16
N LEU A 41 2.99 -14.73 0.89
CA LEU A 41 4.28 -14.05 0.94
C LEU A 41 4.82 -13.91 2.37
N SER A 42 3.95 -13.75 3.37
CA SER A 42 4.36 -13.65 4.77
C SER A 42 5.00 -14.93 5.30
N GLN A 43 4.74 -16.10 4.71
CA GLN A 43 5.41 -17.34 5.07
C GLN A 43 6.93 -17.31 4.81
N PHE A 44 7.38 -16.51 3.86
CA PHE A 44 8.80 -16.30 3.57
C PHE A 44 9.49 -15.39 4.58
N TYR A 45 8.79 -14.90 5.60
CA TYR A 45 9.36 -14.01 6.61
C TYR A 45 10.10 -14.77 7.72
N HIS A 46 9.90 -16.08 7.84
CA HIS A 46 10.58 -16.89 8.87
C HIS A 46 12.10 -16.78 8.82
N PRO A 47 12.80 -16.98 7.69
CA PRO A 47 14.17 -16.47 7.59
C PRO A 47 14.12 -14.98 7.32
N LEU A 48 14.53 -14.19 8.30
CA LEU A 48 14.52 -12.72 8.23
C LEU A 48 15.12 -12.17 6.93
N SER A 49 16.12 -12.84 6.38
CA SER A 49 16.75 -12.50 5.09
C SER A 49 15.77 -12.61 3.91
N LEU A 50 14.90 -13.62 3.89
CA LEU A 50 13.90 -13.77 2.84
C LEU A 50 12.77 -12.75 2.98
N GLY A 51 12.32 -12.46 4.20
CA GLY A 51 11.34 -11.40 4.45
C GLY A 51 11.82 -10.05 3.94
N LEU A 52 13.08 -9.71 4.21
CA LEU A 52 13.73 -8.52 3.66
C LEU A 52 13.75 -8.52 2.13
N PHE A 53 14.07 -9.66 1.53
CA PHE A 53 14.11 -9.78 0.08
C PHE A 53 12.72 -9.58 -0.54
N VAL A 54 11.66 -10.10 0.09
CA VAL A 54 10.29 -9.91 -0.37
C VAL A 54 9.89 -8.44 -0.30
N GLU A 55 10.11 -7.76 0.84
CA GLU A 55 9.75 -6.35 0.98
C GLU A 55 10.54 -5.44 0.04
N THR A 56 11.87 -5.61 -0.02
CA THR A 56 12.71 -4.82 -0.93
C THR A 56 12.39 -5.08 -2.38
N GLY A 57 12.08 -6.33 -2.74
CA GLY A 57 11.61 -6.71 -4.07
C GLY A 57 10.32 -5.99 -4.46
N LEU A 58 9.33 -5.94 -3.57
CA LEU A 58 8.09 -5.21 -3.82
C LEU A 58 8.29 -3.70 -3.93
N LEU A 59 9.19 -3.11 -3.12
CA LEU A 59 9.55 -1.69 -3.24
C LEU A 59 10.26 -1.40 -4.57
N LEU A 60 11.12 -2.30 -5.04
CA LEU A 60 11.74 -2.20 -6.37
C LEU A 60 10.69 -2.30 -7.49
N ILE A 61 9.74 -3.22 -7.36
CA ILE A 61 8.60 -3.31 -8.29
C ILE A 61 7.82 -2.00 -8.32
N THR A 62 7.54 -1.41 -7.15
CA THR A 62 6.91 -0.07 -7.05
C THR A 62 7.70 0.97 -7.86
N ALA A 63 9.02 1.02 -7.68
CA ALA A 63 9.87 1.96 -8.41
C ALA A 63 9.80 1.75 -9.92
N VAL A 64 9.86 0.49 -10.38
CA VAL A 64 9.78 0.15 -11.81
C VAL A 64 8.42 0.55 -12.40
N ILE A 65 7.32 0.23 -11.72
CA ILE A 65 5.97 0.59 -12.19
C ILE A 65 5.82 2.11 -12.27
N LEU A 66 6.29 2.86 -11.26
CA LEU A 66 6.28 4.32 -11.28
C LEU A 66 7.14 4.89 -12.41
N LEU A 67 8.30 4.30 -12.68
CA LEU A 67 9.14 4.69 -13.84
C LEU A 67 8.41 4.47 -15.16
N LEU A 68 7.75 3.33 -15.33
CA LEU A 68 6.95 3.04 -16.53
C LEU A 68 5.79 4.03 -16.66
N TYR A 69 5.13 4.35 -15.56
CA TYR A 69 4.05 5.34 -15.50
C TYR A 69 4.55 6.74 -15.90
N LEU A 70 5.66 7.21 -15.33
CA LEU A 70 6.23 8.53 -15.62
C LEU A 70 6.72 8.65 -17.07
N ARG A 71 7.22 7.56 -17.65
CA ARG A 71 7.59 7.51 -19.08
C ARG A 71 6.41 7.83 -19.99
N GLN A 72 5.20 7.36 -19.67
CA GLN A 72 3.98 7.66 -20.45
C GLN A 72 3.67 9.16 -20.43
N TRP A 73 3.90 9.82 -19.32
CA TRP A 73 3.67 11.26 -19.16
C TRP A 73 4.83 12.14 -19.64
N LYS A 74 5.93 11.56 -20.13
CA LYS A 74 7.17 12.28 -20.44
C LYS A 74 7.70 13.10 -19.25
N ALA A 75 7.40 12.66 -18.04
CA ALA A 75 7.73 13.31 -16.77
C ALA A 75 8.84 12.57 -16.01
N ALA A 76 9.73 11.89 -16.73
CA ALA A 76 10.76 11.01 -16.15
C ALA A 76 11.78 11.74 -15.24
N LEU A 77 11.84 13.05 -15.29
CA LEU A 77 12.75 13.87 -14.47
C LEU A 77 12.22 14.14 -13.05
N HIS A 78 10.95 13.84 -12.77
CA HIS A 78 10.34 14.08 -11.47
C HIS A 78 10.62 12.90 -10.50
N GLY A 79 11.89 12.69 -10.16
CA GLY A 79 12.34 11.58 -9.33
C GLY A 79 11.67 11.49 -7.95
N TRP A 80 11.19 12.62 -7.41
CA TRP A 80 10.49 12.65 -6.15
C TRP A 80 9.15 11.87 -6.17
N ILE A 81 8.51 11.72 -7.34
CA ILE A 81 7.28 10.92 -7.49
C ILE A 81 7.56 9.44 -7.19
N ILE A 82 8.78 8.98 -7.46
CA ILE A 82 9.21 7.61 -7.16
C ILE A 82 9.64 7.48 -5.71
N THR A 83 10.42 8.45 -5.23
CA THR A 83 11.04 8.37 -3.90
C THR A 83 10.05 8.54 -2.76
N VAL A 84 9.04 9.41 -2.92
CA VAL A 84 8.04 9.68 -1.85
C VAL A 84 7.28 8.41 -1.42
N PRO A 85 6.66 7.61 -2.32
CA PRO A 85 5.97 6.39 -1.90
C PRO A 85 6.89 5.40 -1.21
N ILE A 86 8.08 5.15 -1.77
CA ILE A 86 9.04 4.21 -1.21
C ILE A 86 9.42 4.60 0.22
N ILE A 87 9.75 5.88 0.42
CA ILE A 87 10.11 6.42 1.72
C ILE A 87 8.95 6.32 2.70
N MET A 88 7.73 6.66 2.27
CA MET A 88 6.54 6.57 3.11
C MET A 88 6.26 5.13 3.55
N PHE A 89 6.39 4.15 2.66
CA PHE A 89 6.28 2.74 3.05
C PHE A 89 7.37 2.34 4.06
N CYS A 90 8.60 2.80 3.92
CA CYS A 90 9.67 2.54 4.88
C CYS A 90 9.39 3.18 6.26
N ILE A 91 8.85 4.41 6.30
CA ILE A 91 8.54 5.10 7.56
C ILE A 91 7.34 4.47 8.26
N TYR A 92 6.30 4.14 7.49
CA TYR A 92 5.02 3.65 8.02
C TYR A 92 4.89 2.12 7.98
N GLN A 93 5.99 1.40 7.93
CA GLN A 93 6.02 -0.07 7.88
C GLN A 93 5.15 -0.72 8.97
N TYR A 94 5.12 -0.16 10.20
CA TYR A 94 4.26 -0.64 11.28
C TYR A 94 2.76 -0.37 11.12
N ALA A 95 2.41 0.62 10.33
CA ALA A 95 1.02 0.99 10.08
C ALA A 95 0.49 0.37 8.79
N TRP A 96 1.39 0.15 7.83
CA TRP A 96 1.07 -0.37 6.51
C TRP A 96 1.76 -1.72 6.31
N ASN A 97 0.98 -2.76 6.42
CA ASN A 97 1.43 -4.12 6.22
C ASN A 97 1.75 -4.42 4.74
N LEU A 98 2.26 -5.62 4.47
CA LEU A 98 2.55 -6.10 3.13
C LEU A 98 1.35 -5.99 2.17
N SER A 99 0.13 -6.18 2.70
CA SER A 99 -1.12 -6.04 1.95
C SER A 99 -1.28 -4.63 1.35
N ALA A 100 -0.97 -3.58 2.13
CA ALA A 100 -1.05 -2.20 1.66
C ALA A 100 -0.07 -1.91 0.52
N LEU A 101 1.15 -2.44 0.60
CA LEU A 101 2.16 -2.30 -0.45
C LEU A 101 1.74 -3.04 -1.73
N LEU A 102 1.18 -4.24 -1.62
CA LEU A 102 0.63 -4.98 -2.75
C LEU A 102 -0.54 -4.24 -3.40
N GLN A 103 -1.48 -3.72 -2.62
CA GLN A 103 -2.60 -2.92 -3.12
C GLN A 103 -2.12 -1.69 -3.90
N TYR A 104 -1.12 -1.00 -3.38
CA TYR A 104 -0.53 0.16 -4.06
C TYR A 104 0.12 -0.23 -5.40
N ASN A 105 0.88 -1.33 -5.43
CA ASN A 105 1.49 -1.86 -6.65
C ASN A 105 0.44 -2.27 -7.69
N LEU A 106 -0.63 -2.94 -7.28
CA LEU A 106 -1.73 -3.34 -8.16
C LEU A 106 -2.47 -2.13 -8.74
N PHE A 107 -2.71 -1.12 -7.90
CA PHE A 107 -3.30 0.14 -8.34
C PHE A 107 -2.43 0.82 -9.42
N LEU A 108 -1.15 0.99 -9.17
CA LEU A 108 -0.21 1.58 -10.13
C LEU A 108 -0.13 0.77 -11.43
N LEU A 109 -0.05 -0.55 -11.31
CA LEU A 109 0.00 -1.45 -12.47
C LEU A 109 -1.25 -1.30 -13.34
N THR A 110 -2.42 -1.22 -12.72
CA THR A 110 -3.68 -1.02 -13.45
C THR A 110 -3.71 0.35 -14.15
N LEU A 111 -3.18 1.41 -13.51
CA LEU A 111 -3.03 2.72 -14.15
C LEU A 111 -2.12 2.66 -15.38
N VAL A 112 -0.99 1.97 -15.26
CA VAL A 112 -0.05 1.80 -16.37
C VAL A 112 -0.72 1.05 -17.52
N PHE A 113 -1.41 -0.05 -17.25
CA PHE A 113 -2.16 -0.80 -18.26
C PHE A 113 -3.22 0.06 -18.94
N TYR A 114 -3.97 0.84 -18.17
CA TYR A 114 -4.99 1.75 -18.73
C TYR A 114 -4.38 2.74 -19.73
N LEU A 115 -3.20 3.30 -19.44
CA LEU A 115 -2.50 4.24 -20.32
C LEU A 115 -1.91 3.57 -21.56
N PHE A 116 -1.53 2.29 -21.49
CA PHE A 116 -1.00 1.55 -22.66
C PHE A 116 -2.07 1.27 -23.72
N ILE A 117 -3.35 1.15 -23.34
CA ILE A 117 -4.42 0.83 -24.27
C ILE A 117 -4.83 2.09 -25.05
N GLN A 118 -4.34 2.22 -26.29
CA GLN A 118 -4.65 3.37 -27.14
C GLN A 118 -6.07 3.31 -27.73
N ASN A 119 -6.57 2.11 -28.02
CA ASN A 119 -7.92 1.92 -28.57
C ASN A 119 -8.97 2.21 -27.49
N LYS A 120 -9.81 3.22 -27.74
CA LYS A 120 -10.85 3.69 -26.85
C LYS A 120 -11.86 2.60 -26.46
N VAL A 121 -12.30 1.81 -27.42
CA VAL A 121 -13.30 0.76 -27.18
C VAL A 121 -12.69 -0.33 -26.29
N ILE A 122 -11.51 -0.82 -26.66
CA ILE A 122 -10.80 -1.85 -25.86
C ILE A 122 -10.53 -1.35 -24.44
N ARG A 123 -10.12 -0.10 -24.27
CA ARG A 123 -9.84 0.50 -22.97
C ARG A 123 -11.07 0.52 -22.06
N TYR A 124 -12.24 0.90 -22.59
CA TYR A 124 -13.46 0.95 -21.78
C TYR A 124 -14.05 -0.42 -21.50
N THR A 125 -14.02 -1.32 -22.48
CA THR A 125 -14.51 -2.69 -22.27
C THR A 125 -13.60 -3.47 -21.33
N SER A 126 -12.28 -3.32 -21.43
CA SER A 126 -11.34 -3.94 -20.49
C SER A 126 -11.50 -3.39 -19.08
N ALA A 127 -11.69 -2.07 -18.91
CA ALA A 127 -11.96 -1.46 -17.62
C ALA A 127 -13.27 -1.98 -17.00
N LEU A 128 -14.33 -2.15 -17.79
CA LEU A 128 -15.60 -2.72 -17.34
C LEU A 128 -15.44 -4.18 -16.85
N ILE A 129 -14.79 -5.01 -17.68
CA ILE A 129 -14.57 -6.43 -17.35
C ILE A 129 -13.64 -6.58 -16.13
N ALA A 130 -12.74 -5.63 -15.91
CA ALA A 130 -11.81 -5.66 -14.79
C ALA A 130 -12.47 -5.39 -13.43
N ILE A 131 -13.66 -4.78 -13.35
CA ILE A 131 -14.33 -4.41 -12.08
C ILE A 131 -14.42 -5.60 -11.11
N PRO A 132 -15.01 -6.76 -11.47
CA PRO A 132 -15.13 -7.88 -10.56
C PRO A 132 -13.77 -8.41 -10.05
N PHE A 133 -12.79 -8.50 -10.94
CA PHE A 133 -11.45 -8.99 -10.58
C PHE A 133 -10.71 -8.02 -9.67
N LEU A 134 -10.78 -6.73 -9.98
CA LEU A 134 -10.14 -5.70 -9.17
C LEU A 134 -10.79 -5.57 -7.79
N TYR A 135 -12.10 -5.82 -7.67
CA TYR A 135 -12.79 -5.83 -6.38
C TYR A 135 -12.30 -6.94 -5.43
N LEU A 136 -11.84 -8.06 -5.98
CA LEU A 136 -11.22 -9.14 -5.22
C LEU A 136 -9.76 -8.81 -4.80
N LEU A 137 -9.13 -7.84 -5.45
CA LEU A 137 -7.74 -7.46 -5.25
C LEU A 137 -7.56 -6.15 -4.48
N LEU A 138 -8.44 -5.18 -4.73
CA LEU A 138 -8.32 -3.81 -4.22
C LEU A 138 -9.53 -3.43 -3.37
N PRO A 139 -9.34 -2.66 -2.28
CA PRO A 139 -10.45 -2.11 -1.52
C PRO A 139 -11.24 -1.10 -2.35
N GLU A 140 -12.53 -0.97 -2.05
CA GLU A 140 -13.50 -0.17 -2.80
C GLU A 140 -13.03 1.28 -3.04
N ASN A 141 -12.42 1.89 -2.05
CA ASN A 141 -11.93 3.27 -2.19
C ASN A 141 -10.78 3.42 -3.19
N CYS A 142 -9.90 2.41 -3.26
CA CYS A 142 -8.85 2.38 -4.26
C CYS A 142 -9.44 2.18 -5.66
N LEU A 143 -10.50 1.38 -5.77
CA LEU A 143 -11.22 1.22 -7.03
C LEU A 143 -11.90 2.50 -7.48
N LEU A 144 -12.63 3.17 -6.60
CA LEU A 144 -13.24 4.46 -6.91
C LEU A 144 -12.21 5.48 -7.38
N LEU A 145 -11.06 5.58 -6.68
CA LEU A 145 -9.96 6.43 -7.11
C LEU A 145 -9.42 6.03 -8.48
N LEU A 146 -9.24 4.73 -8.74
CA LEU A 146 -8.76 4.21 -10.02
C LEU A 146 -9.64 4.66 -11.19
N TYR A 147 -10.97 4.54 -11.03
CA TYR A 147 -11.91 4.92 -12.07
C TYR A 147 -12.07 6.44 -12.21
N LEU A 148 -11.90 7.21 -11.13
CA LEU A 148 -11.73 8.67 -11.19
C LEU A 148 -10.50 9.06 -12.01
N TYR A 149 -9.38 8.36 -11.85
CA TYR A 149 -8.20 8.53 -12.70
C TYR A 149 -8.51 8.29 -14.18
N GLY A 150 -9.33 7.29 -14.48
CA GLY A 150 -9.79 7.03 -15.85
C GLY A 150 -10.45 8.26 -16.48
N ILE A 151 -11.32 8.96 -15.74
CA ILE A 151 -11.98 10.19 -16.19
C ILE A 151 -10.95 11.30 -16.43
N VAL A 152 -10.02 11.48 -15.51
CA VAL A 152 -8.97 12.50 -15.61
C VAL A 152 -8.04 12.21 -16.79
N PHE A 153 -7.64 10.96 -17.00
CA PHE A 153 -6.75 10.56 -18.09
C PHE A 153 -7.39 10.74 -19.47
N GLU A 154 -8.70 10.48 -19.61
CA GLU A 154 -9.41 10.76 -20.85
C GLU A 154 -9.34 12.25 -21.21
N ARG A 155 -9.36 13.13 -20.23
CA ARG A 155 -9.28 14.59 -20.47
C ARG A 155 -7.86 15.05 -20.72
N ILE A 156 -6.90 14.67 -19.90
CA ILE A 156 -5.56 15.22 -19.91
C ILE A 156 -4.64 14.46 -20.86
N PHE A 157 -4.61 13.12 -20.80
CA PHE A 157 -3.71 12.29 -21.60
C PHE A 157 -4.22 12.06 -23.00
N PHE A 158 -5.48 11.59 -23.12
CA PHE A 158 -6.08 11.27 -24.43
C PHE A 158 -6.73 12.48 -25.11
N LYS A 159 -6.75 13.66 -24.44
CA LYS A 159 -7.26 14.94 -24.97
C LYS A 159 -8.66 14.83 -25.60
N GLN A 160 -9.53 14.00 -25.04
CA GLN A 160 -10.87 13.83 -25.56
C GLN A 160 -11.71 15.09 -25.41
N LYS A 161 -12.29 15.54 -26.54
CA LYS A 161 -13.28 16.61 -26.58
C LYS A 161 -14.67 16.00 -26.32
N GLY A 162 -15.38 16.48 -25.33
CA GLY A 162 -16.71 16.02 -24.96
C GLY A 162 -16.77 15.36 -23.58
N PHE A 163 -17.98 15.04 -23.13
CA PHE A 163 -18.17 14.42 -21.81
C PHE A 163 -17.78 12.93 -21.84
N PRO A 164 -16.94 12.44 -20.91
CA PRO A 164 -16.50 11.06 -20.90
C PRO A 164 -17.57 10.12 -20.31
N MET A 165 -18.70 9.92 -21.01
CA MET A 165 -19.83 9.16 -20.48
C MET A 165 -19.46 7.74 -20.03
N LEU A 166 -18.69 6.99 -20.84
CA LEU A 166 -18.34 5.60 -20.53
C LEU A 166 -17.48 5.46 -19.27
N PRO A 167 -16.40 6.24 -19.05
CA PRO A 167 -15.69 6.26 -17.78
C PRO A 167 -16.58 6.61 -16.57
N VAL A 168 -17.54 7.53 -16.74
CA VAL A 168 -18.49 7.87 -15.68
C VAL A 168 -19.43 6.70 -15.38
N ILE A 169 -19.93 6.01 -16.40
CA ILE A 169 -20.75 4.79 -16.21
C ILE A 169 -19.94 3.72 -15.46
N ASN A 170 -18.69 3.49 -15.85
CA ASN A 170 -17.83 2.56 -15.14
C ASN A 170 -17.62 2.95 -13.67
N LEU A 171 -17.45 4.24 -13.37
CA LEU A 171 -17.34 4.73 -12.00
C LEU A 171 -18.62 4.47 -11.18
N VAL A 172 -19.81 4.71 -11.77
CA VAL A 172 -21.08 4.40 -11.11
C VAL A 172 -21.23 2.91 -10.87
N LEU A 173 -20.83 2.07 -11.85
CA LEU A 173 -20.87 0.62 -11.67
C LEU A 173 -19.94 0.15 -10.57
N VAL A 174 -18.74 0.73 -10.44
CA VAL A 174 -17.84 0.44 -9.31
C VAL A 174 -18.50 0.78 -7.99
N ALA A 175 -19.13 1.95 -7.86
CA ALA A 175 -19.80 2.35 -6.62
C ALA A 175 -20.97 1.44 -6.24
N VAL A 176 -21.67 0.87 -7.22
CA VAL A 176 -22.81 -0.03 -7.00
C VAL A 176 -22.36 -1.50 -6.88
N TRP A 177 -21.14 -1.84 -7.33
CA TRP A 177 -20.66 -3.21 -7.40
C TRP A 177 -20.70 -3.96 -6.06
N PRO A 178 -20.30 -3.38 -4.92
CA PRO A 178 -20.38 -4.05 -3.63
C PRO A 178 -21.79 -4.49 -3.27
N LEU A 179 -22.79 -3.67 -3.57
CA LEU A 179 -24.21 -4.01 -3.31
C LEU A 179 -24.68 -5.17 -4.21
N LEU A 180 -24.25 -5.18 -5.46
CA LEU A 180 -24.54 -6.30 -6.37
C LEU A 180 -23.85 -7.58 -5.86
N TRP A 181 -22.59 -7.47 -5.45
CA TRP A 181 -21.80 -8.60 -4.97
C TRP A 181 -22.38 -9.21 -3.70
N GLN A 182 -22.85 -8.39 -2.76
CA GLN A 182 -23.52 -8.82 -1.52
C GLN A 182 -24.73 -9.72 -1.81
N ASN A 183 -25.53 -9.36 -2.78
CA ASN A 183 -26.74 -10.10 -3.11
C ASN A 183 -26.47 -11.48 -3.73
N PHE A 184 -25.33 -11.66 -4.39
CA PHE A 184 -24.98 -12.89 -5.12
C PHE A 184 -24.04 -13.82 -4.38
N VAL A 185 -23.17 -13.30 -3.49
CA VAL A 185 -22.05 -14.07 -2.99
C VAL A 185 -21.93 -14.08 -1.47
N PHE A 186 -22.25 -13.00 -0.75
CA PHE A 186 -22.01 -12.91 0.69
C PHE A 186 -23.08 -12.17 1.48
N TYR A 187 -23.44 -12.74 2.63
CA TYR A 187 -24.19 -12.07 3.70
C TYR A 187 -23.27 -11.20 4.59
N THR A 188 -22.60 -10.23 4.00
CA THR A 188 -21.82 -9.27 4.78
C THR A 188 -22.62 -7.99 5.00
N PRO A 189 -22.61 -7.40 6.21
CA PRO A 189 -23.29 -6.14 6.45
C PRO A 189 -22.69 -5.01 5.58
N VAL A 190 -23.54 -4.11 5.09
CA VAL A 190 -23.18 -3.06 4.11
C VAL A 190 -21.99 -2.21 4.56
N ASN A 191 -21.87 -1.95 5.85
CA ASN A 191 -20.74 -1.20 6.43
C ASN A 191 -19.40 -1.92 6.25
N GLN A 192 -19.38 -3.24 6.09
CA GLN A 192 -18.15 -4.01 5.84
C GLN A 192 -17.80 -4.11 4.36
N LEU A 193 -18.75 -3.92 3.45
CA LEU A 193 -18.51 -3.92 2.01
C LEU A 193 -17.73 -2.70 1.51
N TYR A 194 -17.96 -1.57 2.18
CA TYR A 194 -17.29 -0.30 1.90
C TYR A 194 -16.17 -0.01 2.88
N THR A 195 -15.74 -1.01 3.67
CA THR A 195 -14.68 -0.80 4.64
C THR A 195 -13.34 -0.51 3.99
N PHE A 196 -12.87 0.53 4.45
CA PHE A 196 -11.53 1.05 4.40
C PHE A 196 -10.57 0.09 5.10
N ILE A 197 -9.31 0.18 4.77
CA ILE A 197 -8.20 -0.44 5.46
C ILE A 197 -8.49 -0.59 6.96
N ASN A 198 -8.25 -1.78 7.46
CA ASN A 198 -8.53 -2.26 8.80
C ASN A 198 -8.35 -1.16 9.88
N PRO A 199 -9.37 -0.88 10.72
CA PRO A 199 -9.35 0.19 11.71
C PRO A 199 -8.31 0.02 12.84
N GLU A 200 -7.55 -1.08 12.87
CA GLU A 200 -6.42 -1.27 13.78
C GLU A 200 -5.34 -0.19 13.61
N TYR A 201 -5.27 0.42 12.44
CA TYR A 201 -4.36 1.52 12.15
C TYR A 201 -5.08 2.84 12.40
N GLY A 202 -4.62 3.60 13.38
CA GLY A 202 -5.25 4.89 13.74
C GLY A 202 -5.53 5.76 12.50
N MET A 203 -6.65 6.50 12.51
CA MET A 203 -7.17 7.25 11.34
C MET A 203 -6.11 8.11 10.61
N ARG A 204 -5.10 8.62 11.32
CA ARG A 204 -4.02 9.45 10.72
C ARG A 204 -3.24 8.71 9.64
N TYR A 205 -2.96 7.43 9.83
CA TYR A 205 -2.19 6.62 8.87
C TYR A 205 -2.99 6.31 7.61
N ILE A 206 -4.31 6.22 7.74
CA ILE A 206 -5.22 5.98 6.61
C ILE A 206 -5.20 7.16 5.64
N TYR A 207 -5.28 8.40 6.14
CA TYR A 207 -5.23 9.58 5.28
C TYR A 207 -3.90 9.72 4.54
N VAL A 208 -2.78 9.44 5.22
CA VAL A 208 -1.45 9.46 4.58
C VAL A 208 -1.36 8.39 3.50
N TYR A 209 -1.89 7.20 3.75
CA TYR A 209 -1.94 6.13 2.77
C TYR A 209 -2.73 6.53 1.51
N TYR A 210 -3.94 7.08 1.67
CA TYR A 210 -4.70 7.55 0.51
C TYR A 210 -4.04 8.73 -0.21
N ALA A 211 -3.32 9.58 0.51
CA ALA A 211 -2.55 10.65 -0.12
C ALA A 211 -1.48 10.11 -1.10
N LEU A 212 -0.90 8.91 -0.84
CA LEU A 212 0.02 8.28 -1.79
C LEU A 212 -0.63 7.97 -3.14
N PHE A 213 -1.91 7.58 -3.12
CA PHE A 213 -2.64 7.33 -4.36
C PHE A 213 -2.86 8.60 -5.19
N LEU A 214 -2.74 9.79 -4.62
CA LEU A 214 -2.83 11.05 -5.35
C LEU A 214 -1.50 11.47 -6.00
N ILE A 215 -0.37 10.90 -5.57
CA ILE A 215 0.95 11.23 -6.11
C ILE A 215 1.04 11.02 -7.63
N PRO A 216 0.58 9.90 -8.21
CA PRO A 216 0.57 9.73 -9.65
C PRO A 216 -0.21 10.82 -10.39
N LEU A 217 -1.27 11.39 -9.78
CA LEU A 217 -2.03 12.49 -10.37
C LEU A 217 -1.19 13.75 -10.55
N CYS A 218 -0.27 14.01 -9.63
CA CYS A 218 0.63 15.17 -9.72
C CYS A 218 1.46 15.13 -11.01
N SER A 219 1.84 13.95 -11.51
CA SER A 219 2.59 13.80 -12.75
C SER A 219 1.80 14.28 -13.98
N ALA A 220 0.47 14.11 -13.97
CA ALA A 220 -0.40 14.57 -15.03
C ALA A 220 -0.40 16.11 -15.15
N PHE A 221 -0.37 16.79 -14.02
CA PHE A 221 -0.32 18.26 -13.98
C PHE A 221 1.08 18.83 -14.21
N LEU A 222 2.12 18.05 -13.93
CA LEU A 222 3.52 18.42 -14.15
C LEU A 222 4.01 18.09 -15.57
N SER A 223 3.24 17.31 -16.32
CA SER A 223 3.58 16.92 -17.69
C SER A 223 3.85 18.13 -18.57
N GLY A 224 5.01 18.17 -19.21
CA GLY A 224 5.44 19.25 -20.10
C GLY A 224 6.08 20.46 -19.41
N ARG A 225 6.15 20.53 -18.08
CA ARG A 225 6.91 21.58 -17.37
C ARG A 225 8.39 21.21 -17.30
N LYS A 226 9.25 22.20 -17.56
CA LYS A 226 10.70 22.03 -17.35
C LYS A 226 10.98 21.94 -15.86
N GLU A 227 11.55 20.83 -15.44
CA GLU A 227 11.99 20.66 -14.06
C GLU A 227 13.37 21.28 -13.84
N ASN A 228 13.55 21.91 -12.69
CA ASN A 228 14.87 22.37 -12.27
C ASN A 228 15.67 21.15 -11.76
N ARG A 229 16.79 20.83 -12.43
CA ARG A 229 17.67 19.69 -12.08
C ARG A 229 18.09 19.68 -10.61
N TYR A 230 18.33 20.86 -10.02
CA TYR A 230 18.72 20.96 -8.61
C TYR A 230 17.61 20.52 -7.67
N ILE A 231 16.36 20.90 -7.95
CA ILE A 231 15.20 20.50 -7.15
C ILE A 231 14.97 18.98 -7.28
N SER A 232 15.13 18.42 -8.46
CA SER A 232 14.96 16.99 -8.73
C SER A 232 15.93 16.10 -7.95
N ILE A 233 17.12 16.60 -7.62
CA ILE A 233 18.13 15.87 -6.85
C ILE A 233 18.06 16.23 -5.35
N ALA A 234 17.94 17.51 -5.03
CA ALA A 234 17.96 17.98 -3.65
C ALA A 234 16.74 17.48 -2.84
N PHE A 235 15.56 17.48 -3.45
CA PHE A 235 14.34 17.05 -2.77
C PHE A 235 14.33 15.58 -2.35
N PRO A 236 14.69 14.60 -3.19
CA PRO A 236 14.87 13.21 -2.76
C PRO A 236 15.89 13.05 -1.65
N LEU A 237 17.03 13.74 -1.72
CA LEU A 237 18.05 13.67 -0.68
C LEU A 237 17.55 14.21 0.66
N LEU A 238 16.83 15.33 0.68
CA LEU A 238 16.19 15.86 1.88
C LEU A 238 15.14 14.89 2.44
N LEU A 239 14.34 14.28 1.57
CA LEU A 239 13.38 13.27 1.99
C LEU A 239 14.05 12.04 2.61
N ILE A 240 15.14 11.56 2.04
CA ILE A 240 15.92 10.45 2.59
C ILE A 240 16.47 10.82 3.98
N ALA A 241 17.07 12.00 4.11
CA ALA A 241 17.59 12.49 5.39
C ALA A 241 16.48 12.62 6.43
N PHE A 242 15.34 13.20 6.06
CA PHE A 242 14.15 13.30 6.92
C PHE A 242 13.61 11.92 7.32
N SER A 243 13.64 10.96 6.40
CA SER A 243 13.20 9.58 6.67
C SER A 243 14.10 8.88 7.67
N CYS A 244 15.42 9.00 7.50
CA CYS A 244 16.38 8.44 8.44
C CYS A 244 16.16 9.03 9.84
N TYR A 245 15.95 10.35 9.93
CA TYR A 245 15.62 11.01 11.19
C TYR A 245 14.28 10.51 11.77
N SER A 246 13.22 10.46 10.96
CA SER A 246 11.89 9.97 11.38
C SER A 246 11.93 8.54 11.90
N ILE A 247 12.64 7.64 11.23
CA ILE A 247 12.80 6.25 11.66
C ILE A 247 13.56 6.19 13.00
N TYR A 248 14.60 7.00 13.14
CA TYR A 248 15.39 7.04 14.37
C TYR A 248 14.59 7.55 15.56
N SER A 249 13.78 8.61 15.38
CA SER A 249 12.96 9.24 16.42
C SER A 249 11.56 8.62 16.59
N SER A 250 11.25 7.53 15.86
CA SER A 250 9.91 6.97 15.82
C SER A 250 9.54 6.20 17.11
N PRO A 251 8.29 6.35 17.60
CA PRO A 251 7.74 5.53 18.70
C PRO A 251 7.63 4.03 18.33
N ASN A 252 7.83 3.68 17.06
CA ASN A 252 7.85 2.28 16.61
C ASN A 252 9.00 1.48 17.25
N ARG A 253 10.05 2.15 17.72
CA ARG A 253 11.16 1.51 18.44
C ARG A 253 10.70 0.89 19.77
N GLU A 254 9.76 1.51 20.46
CA GLU A 254 9.16 0.93 21.67
C GLU A 254 8.30 -0.29 21.36
N ARG A 255 7.55 -0.24 20.27
CA ARG A 255 6.75 -1.39 19.80
C ARG A 255 7.67 -2.57 19.44
N GLU A 256 8.76 -2.32 18.76
CA GLU A 256 9.77 -3.33 18.42
C GLU A 256 10.33 -4.00 19.68
N LYS A 257 10.65 -3.21 20.71
CA LYS A 257 11.09 -3.76 22.00
C LYS A 257 10.01 -4.60 22.67
N ARG A 258 8.75 -4.19 22.63
CA ARG A 258 7.63 -4.98 23.19
C ARG A 258 7.49 -6.32 22.46
N LEU A 259 7.56 -6.33 21.13
CA LEU A 259 7.54 -7.56 20.34
C LEU A 259 8.74 -8.47 20.65
N ALA A 260 9.93 -7.88 20.85
CA ALA A 260 11.11 -8.62 21.28
C ALA A 260 10.92 -9.27 22.66
N VAL A 261 10.34 -8.55 23.63
CA VAL A 261 10.01 -9.08 24.96
C VAL A 261 9.01 -10.24 24.85
N GLN A 262 7.95 -10.08 24.06
CA GLN A 262 6.98 -11.14 23.85
C GLN A 262 7.63 -12.39 23.28
N ARG A 263 8.46 -12.26 22.24
CA ARG A 263 9.19 -13.38 21.64
C ARG A 263 10.13 -14.06 22.64
N TYR A 264 10.94 -13.31 23.38
CA TYR A 264 11.85 -13.89 24.38
C TYR A 264 11.10 -14.61 25.47
N ALA A 265 9.89 -14.15 25.84
CA ALA A 265 9.03 -14.84 26.78
C ALA A 265 8.49 -16.16 26.21
N GLU A 266 8.05 -16.17 24.93
CA GLU A 266 7.61 -17.36 24.22
C GLU A 266 8.75 -18.40 24.07
N GLU A 267 9.98 -17.93 23.80
CA GLU A 267 11.19 -18.74 23.72
C GLU A 267 11.76 -19.13 25.10
N GLN A 268 11.09 -18.76 26.21
CA GLN A 268 11.52 -18.95 27.61
C GLN A 268 12.92 -18.39 27.95
N GLN A 269 13.36 -17.37 27.21
CA GLN A 269 14.66 -16.69 27.43
C GLN A 269 14.52 -15.56 28.45
N TRP A 270 14.23 -15.90 29.69
CA TRP A 270 13.91 -14.94 30.77
C TRP A 270 15.00 -13.91 31.05
N ASP A 271 16.27 -14.26 30.90
CA ASP A 271 17.39 -13.32 31.06
C ASP A 271 17.33 -12.18 30.04
N ARG A 272 16.99 -12.50 28.80
CA ARG A 272 16.82 -11.49 27.75
C ARG A 272 15.56 -10.64 27.94
N VAL A 273 14.49 -11.24 28.46
CA VAL A 273 13.26 -10.52 28.84
C VAL A 273 13.63 -9.45 29.88
N LEU A 274 14.30 -9.84 30.97
CA LEU A 274 14.70 -8.93 32.05
C LEU A 274 15.62 -7.82 31.52
N GLN A 275 16.62 -8.15 30.74
CA GLN A 275 17.55 -7.18 30.16
C GLN A 275 16.82 -6.16 29.26
N THR A 276 15.84 -6.61 28.46
CA THR A 276 15.08 -5.73 27.54
C THR A 276 14.13 -4.83 28.34
N ILE A 277 13.46 -5.36 29.37
CA ILE A 277 12.57 -4.59 30.24
C ILE A 277 13.36 -3.55 31.04
N HIS A 278 14.52 -3.88 31.55
CA HIS A 278 15.37 -2.96 32.29
C HIS A 278 15.79 -1.74 31.44
N THR A 279 16.12 -1.97 30.18
CA THR A 279 16.39 -0.87 29.23
C THR A 279 15.16 -0.04 28.89
N CYS A 280 13.94 -0.57 29.05
CA CYS A 280 12.69 0.19 28.89
C CYS A 280 12.34 1.03 30.12
N LEU A 281 12.56 0.48 31.31
CA LEU A 281 12.27 1.17 32.59
C LEU A 281 13.20 2.34 32.88
N LEU A 282 14.47 2.26 32.53
CA LEU A 282 15.43 3.37 32.64
C LEU A 282 14.97 4.60 31.81
N TYR A 283 14.35 4.39 30.64
CA TYR A 283 13.84 5.48 29.81
C TYR A 283 12.56 6.14 30.37
N THR A 284 11.76 5.42 31.17
CA THR A 284 10.55 5.96 31.81
C THR A 284 10.85 6.69 33.12
N SER A 285 11.93 6.33 33.83
CA SER A 285 12.35 7.02 35.04
C SER A 285 12.97 8.39 34.73
N ASP A 286 13.79 8.50 33.69
CA ASP A 286 14.39 9.78 33.27
C ASP A 286 13.32 10.78 32.76
N ALA A 287 12.23 10.32 32.20
CA ALA A 287 11.11 11.17 31.79
C ALA A 287 10.18 11.60 32.94
N ALA A 288 10.30 10.99 34.11
CA ALA A 288 9.54 11.33 35.30
C ALA A 288 10.26 12.37 36.20
N ASP A 289 11.60 12.46 36.10
CA ASP A 289 12.41 13.41 36.85
C ASP A 289 12.51 14.80 36.18
N ASP A 290 12.08 14.94 34.92
CA ASP A 290 12.06 16.21 34.15
C ASP A 290 10.73 16.99 34.27
N LYS A 291 9.90 16.76 35.31
CA LYS A 291 8.66 17.52 35.56
C LYS A 291 8.69 18.25 36.88
#